data_caad4205bf5c3d64699439b2a6951bf4
#
_entry.id   caad4205bf5c3d64699439b2a6951bf4
#
_cell.length_a   1.000
_cell.length_b   1.000
_cell.length_c   1.000
_cell.angle_alpha   90.00
_cell.angle_beta   90.00
_cell.angle_gamma   90.00
#
_symmetry.space_group_name_H-M   'P 1'
#
loop_
_entity.id
_entity.type
_entity.pdbx_description
1 polymer ?
#
loop_
_entity_poly.entity_id
_entity_poly.type
_entity_poly.pdbx_seq_one_letter_code
_entity_poly.pdbx_strand_id
1 'polypeptide(L)'
;MDPTSDTELHPRRRAALAFIFVTVVLDMLAFGIVIPVLPHLIEQLAGGGIANAAWWVGVFSTVFAIVQFAFSPVQGALSDRFGRRPVILISNAGLAIDFFVLALAPTLWLLFVARVVLGMTAASFTTANAYIADITPKEKRAAAYGILGSAFGLGFIIGPGLGGFLGDIHLRLPFWVAGGLAACNFLYGFFVLPESLPKERRTPRFEMHSAHPLGSLKLLARYPLVMRLAVVMFLVYLAHYVLQTTFVLYADYRYHWGPQAVGYVLMLVGACDGFVQAVLTRRLAPRFGERRLMLGGMLCGIGSFLVMGLANTGFAFLLGIPLMALWGLSQPPIQSLMTHEVDPAEQGRLQGAISSLASFAGIFGPFLFAQVFSLSISPTSPYHLPGLAFVLSAVLLAIGTVIALRATRHTHDLATREEPLPNTIPGEPSSVVPLQATITSPETPEHSP
;
A
#
# COMPACT_ATOMS: atom_id res chain seq x y z
N MET A 1 -4.62 35.60 26.20
CA MET A 1 -4.11 34.50 25.32
C MET A 1 -4.99 34.51 24.09
N ASP A 2 -4.41 34.89 22.95
CA ASP A 2 -5.13 35.09 21.69
C ASP A 2 -5.35 33.74 21.03
N PRO A 3 -6.60 33.30 20.80
CA PRO A 3 -6.88 31.98 20.23
C PRO A 3 -6.61 31.88 18.71
N THR A 4 -6.10 32.91 18.06
CA THR A 4 -5.88 32.98 16.61
C THR A 4 -4.47 32.62 16.15
N SER A 5 -3.51 32.37 17.07
CA SER A 5 -2.09 32.14 16.71
C SER A 5 -1.71 30.68 16.37
N ASP A 6 -2.61 29.69 16.52
CA ASP A 6 -2.27 28.26 16.37
C ASP A 6 -2.63 27.63 15.00
N THR A 7 -3.16 28.41 14.06
CA THR A 7 -3.67 27.86 12.79
C THR A 7 -2.63 27.79 11.67
N GLU A 8 -1.48 28.44 11.78
CA GLU A 8 -0.43 28.40 10.76
C GLU A 8 0.70 27.45 11.15
N LEU A 9 0.94 26.44 10.31
CA LEU A 9 2.16 25.63 10.40
C LEU A 9 3.37 26.56 10.25
N HIS A 10 4.29 26.57 11.23
CA HIS A 10 5.53 27.34 11.15
C HIS A 10 6.18 27.17 9.76
N PRO A 11 6.73 28.23 9.13
CA PRO A 11 7.30 28.19 7.77
C PRO A 11 8.28 27.04 7.56
N ARG A 12 9.08 26.69 8.56
CA ARG A 12 10.01 25.55 8.52
C ARG A 12 9.30 24.19 8.40
N ARG A 13 8.11 24.03 8.99
CA ARG A 13 7.33 22.78 8.89
C ARG A 13 6.66 22.65 7.54
N ARG A 14 6.17 23.74 6.95
CA ARG A 14 5.63 23.75 5.57
C ARG A 14 6.72 23.39 4.56
N ALA A 15 7.91 23.93 4.71
CA ALA A 15 9.05 23.59 3.86
C ALA A 15 9.44 22.10 3.98
N ALA A 16 9.44 21.54 5.19
CA ALA A 16 9.75 20.12 5.40
C ALA A 16 8.68 19.17 4.80
N LEU A 17 7.37 19.55 4.87
CA LEU A 17 6.30 18.78 4.22
C LEU A 17 6.40 18.85 2.70
N ALA A 18 6.63 20.03 2.13
CA ALA A 18 6.83 20.19 0.69
C ALA A 18 8.06 19.39 0.21
N PHE A 19 9.13 19.40 1.02
CA PHE A 19 10.32 18.63 0.75
C PHE A 19 10.04 17.12 0.68
N ILE A 20 9.43 16.53 1.72
CA ILE A 20 9.16 15.10 1.75
C ILE A 20 8.18 14.69 0.63
N PHE A 21 7.23 15.58 0.27
CA PHE A 21 6.35 15.38 -0.86
C PHE A 21 7.13 15.24 -2.17
N VAL A 22 8.06 16.18 -2.46
CA VAL A 22 8.91 16.11 -3.67
C VAL A 22 9.76 14.84 -3.67
N THR A 23 10.37 14.49 -2.53
CA THR A 23 11.15 13.26 -2.39
C THR A 23 10.32 12.03 -2.76
N VAL A 24 9.10 11.91 -2.23
CA VAL A 24 8.23 10.75 -2.50
C VAL A 24 7.72 10.76 -3.94
N VAL A 25 7.39 11.92 -4.52
CA VAL A 25 7.03 12.01 -5.94
C VAL A 25 8.17 11.50 -6.83
N LEU A 26 9.40 11.93 -6.56
CA LEU A 26 10.58 11.51 -7.34
C LEU A 26 10.86 10.01 -7.17
N ASP A 27 10.74 9.46 -5.95
CA ASP A 27 10.91 8.02 -5.70
C ASP A 27 9.85 7.21 -6.44
N MET A 28 8.57 7.61 -6.36
CA MET A 28 7.47 6.91 -7.01
C MET A 28 7.51 7.05 -8.52
N LEU A 29 7.94 8.20 -9.03
CA LEU A 29 8.16 8.41 -10.46
C LEU A 29 9.28 7.49 -10.97
N ALA A 30 10.43 7.47 -10.29
CA ALA A 30 11.56 6.63 -10.66
C ALA A 30 11.18 5.13 -10.62
N PHE A 31 10.46 4.71 -9.58
CA PHE A 31 9.93 3.35 -9.47
C PHE A 31 8.94 3.04 -10.61
N GLY A 32 7.98 3.94 -10.87
CA GLY A 32 6.98 3.78 -11.92
C GLY A 32 7.57 3.66 -13.32
N ILE A 33 8.64 4.42 -13.62
CA ILE A 33 9.36 4.37 -14.91
C ILE A 33 9.89 2.95 -15.21
N VAL A 34 10.29 2.20 -14.21
CA VAL A 34 10.93 0.88 -14.35
C VAL A 34 9.90 -0.23 -14.58
N ILE A 35 8.67 -0.09 -14.09
CA ILE A 35 7.65 -1.15 -14.11
C ILE A 35 7.40 -1.73 -15.52
N PRO A 36 7.15 -0.94 -16.58
CA PRO A 36 6.83 -1.49 -17.90
C PRO A 36 8.03 -2.13 -18.62
N VAL A 37 9.25 -1.90 -18.15
CA VAL A 37 10.49 -2.24 -18.89
C VAL A 37 11.30 -3.35 -18.23
N LEU A 38 11.24 -3.46 -16.92
CA LEU A 38 12.04 -4.44 -16.16
C LEU A 38 11.79 -5.89 -16.60
N PRO A 39 10.54 -6.35 -16.81
CA PRO A 39 10.29 -7.71 -17.27
C PRO A 39 10.91 -8.00 -18.66
N HIS A 40 10.88 -7.03 -19.58
CA HIS A 40 11.51 -7.17 -20.89
C HIS A 40 13.05 -7.20 -20.82
N LEU A 41 13.66 -6.42 -19.89
CA LEU A 41 15.10 -6.53 -19.65
C LEU A 41 15.48 -7.92 -19.11
N ILE A 42 14.67 -8.46 -18.19
CA ILE A 42 14.84 -9.82 -17.66
C ILE A 42 14.72 -10.84 -18.80
N GLU A 43 13.73 -10.71 -19.68
CA GLU A 43 13.54 -11.58 -20.84
C GLU A 43 14.77 -11.57 -21.76
N GLN A 44 15.28 -10.38 -22.09
CA GLN A 44 16.47 -10.21 -22.93
C GLN A 44 17.71 -10.90 -22.33
N LEU A 45 17.89 -10.81 -21.01
CA LEU A 45 19.06 -11.38 -20.32
C LEU A 45 18.91 -12.84 -19.96
N ALA A 46 17.68 -13.32 -19.71
CA ALA A 46 17.40 -14.70 -19.36
C ALA A 46 17.48 -15.63 -20.58
N GLY A 47 17.10 -15.14 -21.76
CA GLY A 47 16.86 -15.98 -22.91
C GLY A 47 15.72 -16.98 -22.68
N GLY A 48 15.49 -17.88 -23.63
CA GLY A 48 14.48 -18.93 -23.47
C GLY A 48 13.02 -18.48 -23.53
N GLY A 49 12.75 -17.22 -23.93
CA GLY A 49 11.42 -16.68 -24.16
C GLY A 49 10.66 -16.24 -22.91
N ILE A 50 9.42 -15.80 -23.11
CA ILE A 50 8.58 -15.14 -22.09
C ILE A 50 8.30 -16.05 -20.88
N ALA A 51 8.14 -17.36 -21.08
CA ALA A 51 7.90 -18.30 -19.97
C ALA A 51 9.08 -18.34 -18.97
N ASN A 52 10.32 -18.36 -19.48
CA ASN A 52 11.52 -18.29 -18.64
C ASN A 52 11.68 -16.92 -17.99
N ALA A 53 11.39 -15.84 -18.72
CA ALA A 53 11.38 -14.49 -18.17
C ALA A 53 10.39 -14.35 -17.00
N ALA A 54 9.19 -14.89 -17.14
CA ALA A 54 8.18 -14.87 -16.08
C ALA A 54 8.67 -15.59 -14.82
N TRP A 55 9.33 -16.73 -14.96
CA TRP A 55 9.93 -17.44 -13.83
C TRP A 55 10.94 -16.55 -13.08
N TRP A 56 11.86 -15.91 -13.82
CA TRP A 56 12.86 -15.01 -13.23
C TRP A 56 12.26 -13.76 -12.59
N VAL A 57 11.24 -13.16 -13.20
CA VAL A 57 10.49 -12.03 -12.61
C VAL A 57 9.91 -12.44 -11.24
N GLY A 58 9.33 -13.64 -11.15
CA GLY A 58 8.82 -14.18 -9.90
C GLY A 58 9.92 -14.35 -8.85
N VAL A 59 11.06 -14.96 -9.22
CA VAL A 59 12.21 -15.16 -8.34
C VAL A 59 12.75 -13.80 -7.83
N PHE A 60 12.99 -12.84 -8.71
CA PHE A 60 13.54 -11.53 -8.33
C PHE A 60 12.61 -10.75 -7.41
N SER A 61 11.31 -10.74 -7.72
CA SER A 61 10.32 -10.06 -6.90
C SER A 61 10.18 -10.70 -5.52
N THR A 62 10.21 -12.02 -5.46
CA THR A 62 10.13 -12.77 -4.20
C THR A 62 11.38 -12.57 -3.33
N VAL A 63 12.59 -12.65 -3.92
CA VAL A 63 13.84 -12.41 -3.20
C VAL A 63 13.87 -10.97 -2.67
N PHE A 64 13.51 -9.99 -3.49
CA PHE A 64 13.38 -8.61 -3.07
C PHE A 64 12.43 -8.48 -1.86
N ALA A 65 11.23 -9.08 -1.93
CA ALA A 65 10.24 -9.01 -0.87
C ALA A 65 10.72 -9.68 0.44
N ILE A 66 11.39 -10.84 0.36
CA ILE A 66 11.96 -11.53 1.52
C ILE A 66 13.03 -10.65 2.18
N VAL A 67 13.96 -10.13 1.39
CA VAL A 67 15.04 -9.28 1.90
C VAL A 67 14.47 -8.00 2.51
N GLN A 68 13.54 -7.32 1.82
CA GLN A 68 12.88 -6.14 2.33
C GLN A 68 12.15 -6.41 3.65
N PHE A 69 11.40 -7.52 3.73
CA PHE A 69 10.71 -7.90 4.96
C PHE A 69 11.69 -8.16 6.12
N ALA A 70 12.78 -8.87 5.87
CA ALA A 70 13.79 -9.18 6.89
C ALA A 70 14.52 -7.92 7.39
N PHE A 71 14.79 -6.97 6.49
CA PHE A 71 15.55 -5.75 6.80
C PHE A 71 14.67 -4.58 7.25
N SER A 72 13.37 -4.60 7.01
CA SER A 72 12.45 -3.52 7.41
C SER A 72 12.53 -3.17 8.91
N PRO A 73 12.54 -4.13 9.86
CA PRO A 73 12.72 -3.82 11.28
C PRO A 73 14.09 -3.22 11.60
N VAL A 74 15.14 -3.69 10.90
CA VAL A 74 16.50 -3.16 11.05
C VAL A 74 16.57 -1.70 10.62
N GLN A 75 15.99 -1.39 9.46
CA GLN A 75 15.92 -0.04 8.93
C GLN A 75 15.12 0.89 9.84
N GLY A 76 13.99 0.42 10.38
CA GLY A 76 13.20 1.13 11.39
C GLY A 76 14.05 1.48 12.62
N ALA A 77 14.72 0.49 13.19
CA ALA A 77 15.57 0.67 14.37
C ALA A 77 16.80 1.57 14.09
N LEU A 78 17.39 1.49 12.90
CA LEU A 78 18.45 2.42 12.46
C LEU A 78 17.90 3.86 12.36
N SER A 79 16.70 4.01 11.83
CA SER A 79 16.01 5.30 11.71
C SER A 79 15.69 5.92 13.08
N ASP A 80 15.29 5.11 14.07
CA ASP A 80 15.05 5.56 15.45
C ASP A 80 16.34 5.92 16.20
N ARG A 81 17.45 5.27 15.88
CA ARG A 81 18.74 5.49 16.54
C ARG A 81 19.56 6.61 15.92
N PHE A 82 19.70 6.62 14.60
CA PHE A 82 20.58 7.56 13.89
C PHE A 82 19.84 8.78 13.37
N GLY A 83 18.51 8.73 13.34
CA GLY A 83 17.66 9.76 12.77
C GLY A 83 17.03 9.34 11.45
N ARG A 84 15.99 10.06 11.03
CA ARG A 84 15.21 9.76 9.81
C ARG A 84 16.00 10.07 8.53
N ARG A 85 16.69 11.22 8.54
CA ARG A 85 17.44 11.73 7.38
C ARG A 85 18.48 10.75 6.85
N PRO A 86 19.41 10.18 7.64
CA PRO A 86 20.41 9.24 7.13
C PRO A 86 19.80 8.01 6.46
N VAL A 87 18.70 7.47 7.01
CA VAL A 87 18.04 6.28 6.46
C VAL A 87 17.35 6.59 5.14
N ILE A 88 16.66 7.73 5.01
CA ILE A 88 16.08 8.18 3.74
C ILE A 88 17.19 8.35 2.68
N LEU A 89 18.31 8.98 3.04
CA LEU A 89 19.43 9.18 2.11
C LEU A 89 20.05 7.85 1.66
N ILE A 90 20.29 6.90 2.57
CA ILE A 90 20.80 5.58 2.22
C ILE A 90 19.83 4.84 1.31
N SER A 91 18.52 4.95 1.56
CA SER A 91 17.50 4.32 0.71
C SER A 91 17.50 4.91 -0.70
N ASN A 92 17.58 6.24 -0.83
CA ASN A 92 17.61 6.92 -2.13
C ASN A 92 18.91 6.63 -2.89
N ALA A 93 20.05 6.57 -2.18
CA ALA A 93 21.33 6.15 -2.78
C ALA A 93 21.27 4.70 -3.26
N GLY A 94 20.71 3.79 -2.45
CA GLY A 94 20.50 2.39 -2.83
C GLY A 94 19.63 2.25 -4.06
N LEU A 95 18.53 3.03 -4.14
CA LEU A 95 17.65 3.06 -5.30
C LEU A 95 18.34 3.59 -6.56
N ALA A 96 19.13 4.66 -6.45
CA ALA A 96 19.91 5.21 -7.57
C ALA A 96 20.95 4.20 -8.08
N ILE A 97 21.69 3.56 -7.18
CA ILE A 97 22.67 2.53 -7.52
C ILE A 97 21.99 1.36 -8.23
N ASP A 98 20.86 0.88 -7.70
CA ASP A 98 20.11 -0.21 -8.32
C ASP A 98 19.71 0.12 -9.76
N PHE A 99 19.14 1.29 -10.03
CA PHE A 99 18.76 1.69 -11.37
C PHE A 99 19.95 1.83 -12.32
N PHE A 100 21.08 2.36 -11.88
CA PHE A 100 22.28 2.38 -12.70
C PHE A 100 22.85 0.98 -12.97
N VAL A 101 22.77 0.09 -11.99
CA VAL A 101 23.14 -1.32 -12.20
C VAL A 101 22.18 -1.97 -13.21
N LEU A 102 20.87 -1.74 -13.14
CA LEU A 102 19.90 -2.22 -14.13
C LEU A 102 20.21 -1.68 -15.56
N ALA A 103 20.61 -0.41 -15.67
CA ALA A 103 20.98 0.19 -16.95
C ALA A 103 22.23 -0.45 -17.56
N LEU A 104 23.17 -0.88 -16.74
CA LEU A 104 24.49 -1.38 -17.16
C LEU A 104 24.61 -2.90 -17.14
N ALA A 105 23.71 -3.62 -16.45
CA ALA A 105 23.86 -5.05 -16.21
C ALA A 105 23.93 -5.88 -17.50
N PRO A 106 25.00 -6.66 -17.71
CA PRO A 106 25.12 -7.59 -18.82
C PRO A 106 24.54 -8.97 -18.50
N THR A 107 24.25 -9.27 -17.22
CA THR A 107 23.85 -10.61 -16.76
C THR A 107 22.73 -10.55 -15.74
N LEU A 108 21.91 -11.61 -15.69
CA LEU A 108 20.87 -11.78 -14.65
C LEU A 108 21.44 -11.81 -13.24
N TRP A 109 22.65 -12.36 -13.04
CA TRP A 109 23.28 -12.43 -11.73
C TRP A 109 23.50 -11.04 -11.12
N LEU A 110 23.96 -10.09 -11.94
CA LEU A 110 24.16 -8.72 -11.47
C LEU A 110 22.81 -8.04 -11.11
N LEU A 111 21.75 -8.31 -11.89
CA LEU A 111 20.39 -7.87 -11.55
C LEU A 111 19.92 -8.47 -10.22
N PHE A 112 20.19 -9.76 -9.99
CA PHE A 112 19.84 -10.43 -8.75
C PHE A 112 20.52 -9.76 -7.53
N VAL A 113 21.83 -9.53 -7.60
CA VAL A 113 22.58 -8.85 -6.54
C VAL A 113 22.01 -7.44 -6.29
N ALA A 114 21.73 -6.70 -7.34
CA ALA A 114 21.12 -5.37 -7.23
C ALA A 114 19.76 -5.41 -6.51
N ARG A 115 18.90 -6.39 -6.83
CA ARG A 115 17.61 -6.58 -6.15
C ARG A 115 17.76 -6.91 -4.68
N VAL A 116 18.75 -7.71 -4.31
CA VAL A 116 19.08 -8.01 -2.89
C VAL A 116 19.51 -6.72 -2.18
N VAL A 117 20.45 -5.97 -2.75
CA VAL A 117 20.92 -4.70 -2.16
C VAL A 117 19.78 -3.69 -2.02
N LEU A 118 18.95 -3.55 -3.06
CA LEU A 118 17.76 -2.69 -2.99
C LEU A 118 16.82 -3.12 -1.86
N GLY A 119 16.52 -4.42 -1.73
CA GLY A 119 15.69 -4.94 -0.64
C GLY A 119 16.25 -4.59 0.75
N MET A 120 17.58 -4.61 0.92
CA MET A 120 18.24 -4.20 2.16
C MET A 120 18.14 -2.71 2.45
N THR A 121 17.92 -1.86 1.46
CA THR A 121 17.90 -0.39 1.60
C THR A 121 16.51 0.23 1.39
N ALA A 122 15.50 -0.54 1.03
CA ALA A 122 14.17 -0.06 0.64
C ALA A 122 13.31 0.40 1.83
N ALA A 123 13.71 1.47 2.52
CA ALA A 123 13.00 2.03 3.67
C ALA A 123 12.46 3.45 3.44
N SER A 124 12.62 4.03 2.24
CA SER A 124 12.23 5.45 2.00
C SER A 124 10.79 5.73 2.41
N PHE A 125 9.83 4.90 2.00
CA PHE A 125 8.42 5.14 2.25
C PHE A 125 8.04 5.01 3.73
N THR A 126 8.52 3.97 4.42
CA THR A 126 8.25 3.76 5.85
C THR A 126 8.89 4.85 6.70
N THR A 127 10.12 5.26 6.36
CA THR A 127 10.82 6.33 7.04
C THR A 127 10.21 7.70 6.73
N ALA A 128 9.68 7.93 5.51
CA ALA A 128 8.94 9.14 5.17
C ALA A 128 7.64 9.28 5.99
N ASN A 129 6.91 8.18 6.22
CA ASN A 129 5.76 8.18 7.11
C ASN A 129 6.15 8.54 8.56
N ALA A 130 7.23 7.97 9.08
CA ALA A 130 7.75 8.30 10.40
C ALA A 130 8.21 9.78 10.48
N TYR A 131 8.90 10.28 9.43
CA TYR A 131 9.31 11.66 9.31
C TYR A 131 8.11 12.62 9.41
N ILE A 132 7.02 12.34 8.66
CA ILE A 132 5.77 13.13 8.73
C ILE A 132 5.17 13.09 10.14
N ALA A 133 5.17 11.91 10.78
CA ALA A 133 4.67 11.78 12.15
C ALA A 133 5.46 12.65 13.16
N ASP A 134 6.78 12.78 12.94
CA ASP A 134 7.66 13.58 13.81
C ASP A 134 7.41 15.08 13.69
N ILE A 135 7.14 15.58 12.46
CA ILE A 135 6.99 17.04 12.19
C ILE A 135 5.55 17.53 12.21
N THR A 136 4.55 16.63 12.23
CA THR A 136 3.14 16.98 12.10
C THR A 136 2.37 16.72 13.39
N PRO A 137 1.62 17.72 13.93
CA PRO A 137 0.72 17.52 15.06
C PRO A 137 -0.30 16.42 14.78
N LYS A 138 -0.75 15.71 15.83
CA LYS A 138 -1.65 14.56 15.72
C LYS A 138 -2.91 14.86 14.91
N GLU A 139 -3.49 16.04 15.09
CA GLU A 139 -4.73 16.50 14.48
C GLU A 139 -4.59 16.72 12.95
N LYS A 140 -3.38 17.01 12.47
CA LYS A 140 -3.08 17.31 11.06
C LYS A 140 -2.41 16.14 10.33
N ARG A 141 -2.09 15.02 11.01
CA ARG A 141 -1.40 13.85 10.41
C ARG A 141 -2.18 13.21 9.27
N ALA A 142 -3.51 13.09 9.42
CA ALA A 142 -4.34 12.50 8.37
C ALA A 142 -4.24 13.29 7.04
N ALA A 143 -4.24 14.63 7.11
CA ALA A 143 -4.06 15.47 5.93
C ALA A 143 -2.64 15.33 5.34
N ALA A 144 -1.60 15.27 6.18
CA ALA A 144 -0.22 15.10 5.72
C ALA A 144 0.01 13.73 5.05
N TYR A 145 -0.56 12.65 5.60
CA TYR A 145 -0.54 11.34 4.95
C TYR A 145 -1.34 11.32 3.65
N GLY A 146 -2.44 12.09 3.56
CA GLY A 146 -3.17 12.28 2.32
C GLY A 146 -2.34 12.93 1.22
N ILE A 147 -1.50 13.91 1.57
CA ILE A 147 -0.54 14.53 0.66
C ILE A 147 0.49 13.49 0.18
N LEU A 148 1.01 12.65 1.08
CA LEU A 148 1.93 11.59 0.72
C LEU A 148 1.29 10.55 -0.22
N GLY A 149 0.03 10.18 0.03
CA GLY A 149 -0.73 9.30 -0.84
C GLY A 149 -0.96 9.90 -2.24
N SER A 150 -1.20 11.23 -2.34
CA SER A 150 -1.30 11.90 -3.64
C SER A 150 0.04 11.95 -4.38
N ALA A 151 1.16 12.08 -3.68
CA ALA A 151 2.51 11.98 -4.27
C ALA A 151 2.74 10.60 -4.89
N PHE A 152 2.37 9.54 -4.15
CA PHE A 152 2.40 8.17 -4.65
C PHE A 152 1.56 8.01 -5.92
N GLY A 153 0.30 8.49 -5.89
CA GLY A 153 -0.62 8.40 -7.04
C GLY A 153 -0.09 9.13 -8.28
N LEU A 154 0.45 10.34 -8.13
CA LEU A 154 1.03 11.11 -9.23
C LEU A 154 2.23 10.39 -9.86
N GLY A 155 3.16 9.90 -9.03
CA GLY A 155 4.33 9.15 -9.51
C GLY A 155 3.92 7.87 -10.23
N PHE A 156 2.91 7.16 -9.72
CA PHE A 156 2.41 5.92 -10.30
C PHE A 156 1.58 6.12 -11.57
N ILE A 157 0.98 7.30 -11.80
CA ILE A 157 0.31 7.63 -13.07
C ILE A 157 1.35 8.02 -14.14
N ILE A 158 2.25 8.95 -13.81
CA ILE A 158 3.18 9.53 -14.77
C ILE A 158 4.34 8.55 -15.08
N GLY A 159 4.83 7.86 -14.04
CA GLY A 159 6.02 7.00 -14.14
C GLY A 159 5.93 5.94 -15.22
N PRO A 160 4.92 5.06 -15.21
CA PRO A 160 4.81 4.01 -16.23
C PRO A 160 4.63 4.56 -17.65
N GLY A 161 3.86 5.66 -17.81
CA GLY A 161 3.72 6.30 -19.12
C GLY A 161 5.06 6.80 -19.69
N LEU A 162 5.84 7.49 -18.84
CA LEU A 162 7.18 7.96 -19.20
C LEU A 162 8.14 6.78 -19.44
N GLY A 163 8.08 5.77 -18.57
CA GLY A 163 8.91 4.57 -18.67
C GLY A 163 8.64 3.76 -19.93
N GLY A 164 7.37 3.60 -20.29
CA GLY A 164 6.95 2.95 -21.53
C GLY A 164 7.43 3.70 -22.76
N PHE A 165 7.25 5.03 -22.80
CA PHE A 165 7.73 5.88 -23.88
C PHE A 165 9.26 5.80 -24.06
N LEU A 166 10.01 5.93 -22.99
CA LEU A 166 11.47 5.83 -23.02
C LEU A 166 11.95 4.41 -23.39
N GLY A 167 11.22 3.39 -22.91
CA GLY A 167 11.52 1.98 -23.17
C GLY A 167 11.33 1.58 -24.62
N ASP A 168 10.40 2.23 -25.32
CA ASP A 168 10.16 2.04 -26.75
C ASP A 168 11.32 2.62 -27.61
N ILE A 169 11.93 3.73 -27.16
CA ILE A 169 13.12 4.30 -27.82
C ILE A 169 14.33 3.37 -27.61
N HIS A 170 14.59 2.97 -26.37
CA HIS A 170 15.67 2.06 -26.02
C HIS A 170 15.40 1.41 -24.65
N LEU A 171 15.44 0.09 -24.58
CA LEU A 171 15.06 -0.70 -23.41
C LEU A 171 15.78 -0.28 -22.09
N ARG A 172 17.00 0.21 -22.17
CA ARG A 172 17.81 0.62 -21.00
C ARG A 172 17.68 2.10 -20.64
N LEU A 173 17.07 2.92 -21.52
CA LEU A 173 16.93 4.37 -21.28
C LEU A 173 16.09 4.69 -20.02
N PRO A 174 14.97 4.00 -19.75
CA PRO A 174 14.20 4.21 -18.53
C PRO A 174 15.02 4.07 -17.25
N PHE A 175 15.93 3.09 -17.19
CA PHE A 175 16.77 2.87 -16.01
C PHE A 175 17.80 3.99 -15.81
N TRP A 176 18.36 4.56 -16.89
CA TRP A 176 19.23 5.74 -16.81
C TRP A 176 18.48 6.95 -16.27
N VAL A 177 17.26 7.19 -16.77
CA VAL A 177 16.42 8.32 -16.32
C VAL A 177 15.99 8.12 -14.87
N ALA A 178 15.52 6.92 -14.50
CA ALA A 178 15.15 6.60 -13.13
C ALA A 178 16.35 6.73 -12.16
N GLY A 179 17.53 6.24 -12.56
CA GLY A 179 18.77 6.40 -11.79
C GLY A 179 19.15 7.86 -11.61
N GLY A 180 19.05 8.66 -12.67
CA GLY A 180 19.27 10.10 -12.62
C GLY A 180 18.30 10.81 -11.67
N LEU A 181 17.00 10.50 -11.75
CA LEU A 181 15.98 11.05 -10.84
C LEU A 181 16.25 10.66 -9.37
N ALA A 182 16.56 9.39 -9.11
CA ALA A 182 16.89 8.92 -7.76
C ALA A 182 18.18 9.55 -7.23
N ALA A 183 19.20 9.75 -8.06
CA ALA A 183 20.43 10.47 -7.70
C ALA A 183 20.16 11.95 -7.41
N CYS A 184 19.34 12.61 -8.23
CA CYS A 184 18.90 13.99 -7.97
C CYS A 184 18.10 14.08 -6.65
N ASN A 185 17.24 13.11 -6.38
CA ASN A 185 16.50 13.03 -5.12
C ASN A 185 17.43 12.81 -3.91
N PHE A 186 18.44 11.97 -4.05
CA PHE A 186 19.48 11.80 -3.03
C PHE A 186 20.22 13.11 -2.77
N LEU A 187 20.69 13.80 -3.81
CA LEU A 187 21.40 15.09 -3.69
C LEU A 187 20.48 16.16 -3.09
N TYR A 188 19.23 16.25 -3.55
CA TYR A 188 18.25 17.16 -2.98
C TYR A 188 18.05 16.88 -1.48
N GLY A 189 17.89 15.61 -1.09
CA GLY A 189 17.81 15.19 0.29
C GLY A 189 19.07 15.51 1.09
N PHE A 190 20.23 15.31 0.48
CA PHE A 190 21.51 15.57 1.13
C PHE A 190 21.70 17.06 1.49
N PHE A 191 21.31 17.98 0.61
CA PHE A 191 21.50 19.42 0.82
C PHE A 191 20.33 20.09 1.57
N VAL A 192 19.12 19.61 1.42
CA VAL A 192 17.91 20.34 1.83
C VAL A 192 17.14 19.64 2.96
N LEU A 193 17.19 18.28 3.09
CA LEU A 193 16.39 17.58 4.10
C LEU A 193 16.92 17.84 5.53
N PRO A 194 16.17 18.53 6.41
CA PRO A 194 16.53 18.61 7.81
C PRO A 194 16.28 17.29 8.53
N GLU A 195 16.95 17.08 9.65
CA GLU A 195 16.64 15.95 10.53
C GLU A 195 15.32 16.21 11.28
N SER A 196 14.41 15.23 11.29
CA SER A 196 13.13 15.34 11.99
C SER A 196 13.18 14.82 13.43
N LEU A 197 14.11 13.88 13.72
CA LEU A 197 14.22 13.25 15.03
C LEU A 197 15.37 13.88 15.84
N PRO A 198 15.07 14.75 16.83
CA PRO A 198 16.08 15.35 17.71
C PRO A 198 16.89 14.29 18.45
N LYS A 199 18.15 14.58 18.74
CA LYS A 199 19.08 13.65 19.40
C LYS A 199 18.54 13.11 20.73
N GLU A 200 17.80 13.94 21.46
CA GLU A 200 17.21 13.64 22.77
C GLU A 200 16.07 12.63 22.70
N ARG A 201 15.45 12.46 21.52
CA ARG A 201 14.35 11.51 21.29
C ARG A 201 14.80 10.24 20.61
N ARG A 202 16.09 10.11 20.28
CA ARG A 202 16.67 8.92 19.66
C ARG A 202 16.79 7.79 20.67
N THR A 203 16.53 6.57 20.22
CA THR A 203 16.65 5.37 21.06
C THR A 203 18.12 5.09 21.37
N PRO A 204 18.54 5.01 22.65
CA PRO A 204 19.95 4.85 22.99
C PRO A 204 20.49 3.43 22.68
N ARG A 205 19.61 2.43 22.64
CA ARG A 205 20.00 1.03 22.36
C ARG A 205 19.22 0.47 21.17
N PHE A 206 19.91 -0.34 20.37
CA PHE A 206 19.33 -1.09 19.27
C PHE A 206 18.58 -2.31 19.83
N GLU A 207 17.25 -2.21 19.96
CA GLU A 207 16.42 -3.31 20.45
C GLU A 207 15.74 -4.01 19.28
N MET A 208 16.38 -5.06 18.77
CA MET A 208 15.82 -5.91 17.72
C MET A 208 14.64 -6.78 18.21
N HIS A 209 14.51 -6.96 19.53
CA HIS A 209 13.50 -7.84 20.12
C HIS A 209 12.08 -7.26 20.12
N SER A 210 11.89 -5.94 20.08
CA SER A 210 10.58 -5.28 20.08
C SER A 210 9.91 -5.25 18.70
N ALA A 211 10.63 -5.55 17.62
CA ALA A 211 10.15 -5.46 16.24
C ALA A 211 9.78 -6.82 15.63
N HIS A 212 9.12 -7.72 16.41
CA HIS A 212 8.65 -9.01 15.87
C HIS A 212 7.39 -8.81 15.02
N PRO A 213 7.47 -8.87 13.66
CA PRO A 213 6.30 -8.70 12.80
C PRO A 213 5.25 -9.81 13.01
N LEU A 214 5.68 -10.99 13.48
CA LEU A 214 4.80 -12.12 13.81
C LEU A 214 4.05 -11.93 15.13
N GLY A 215 4.54 -11.08 16.03
CA GLY A 215 3.91 -10.83 17.34
C GLY A 215 2.53 -10.18 17.23
N SER A 216 2.36 -9.31 16.23
CA SER A 216 1.10 -8.62 15.95
C SER A 216 0.01 -9.56 15.40
N LEU A 217 0.37 -10.65 14.72
CA LEU A 217 -0.58 -11.64 14.20
C LEU A 217 -1.32 -12.39 15.31
N LYS A 218 -0.72 -12.54 16.49
CA LYS A 218 -1.40 -13.16 17.64
C LYS A 218 -2.63 -12.38 18.10
N LEU A 219 -2.68 -11.06 17.84
CA LEU A 219 -3.85 -10.23 18.13
C LEU A 219 -5.07 -10.71 17.35
N LEU A 220 -4.88 -11.08 16.07
CA LEU A 220 -5.98 -11.49 15.19
C LEU A 220 -6.74 -12.70 15.75
N ALA A 221 -6.04 -13.60 16.46
CA ALA A 221 -6.65 -14.79 17.05
C ALA A 221 -7.61 -14.47 18.22
N ARG A 222 -7.51 -13.28 18.84
CA ARG A 222 -8.42 -12.88 19.94
C ARG A 222 -9.79 -12.45 19.44
N TYR A 223 -9.88 -12.00 18.19
CA TYR A 223 -11.10 -11.44 17.60
C TYR A 223 -11.52 -12.28 16.39
N PRO A 224 -12.52 -13.18 16.50
CA PRO A 224 -12.90 -14.10 15.43
C PRO A 224 -13.33 -13.39 14.13
N LEU A 225 -14.00 -12.24 14.22
CA LEU A 225 -14.37 -11.45 13.05
C LEU A 225 -13.13 -10.86 12.37
N VAL A 226 -12.22 -10.29 13.19
CA VAL A 226 -10.97 -9.71 12.69
C VAL A 226 -10.11 -10.76 12.01
N MET A 227 -10.01 -11.97 12.55
CA MET A 227 -9.28 -13.08 11.93
C MET A 227 -9.87 -13.44 10.55
N ARG A 228 -11.20 -13.53 10.42
CA ARG A 228 -11.84 -13.80 9.12
C ARG A 228 -11.59 -12.68 8.12
N LEU A 229 -11.71 -11.42 8.54
CA LEU A 229 -11.42 -10.26 7.69
C LEU A 229 -9.92 -10.15 7.35
N ALA A 230 -9.03 -10.58 8.25
CA ALA A 230 -7.59 -10.67 7.98
C ALA A 230 -7.27 -11.68 6.86
N VAL A 231 -7.94 -12.83 6.85
CA VAL A 231 -7.84 -13.80 5.74
C VAL A 231 -8.35 -13.18 4.44
N VAL A 232 -9.49 -12.46 4.47
CA VAL A 232 -10.01 -11.75 3.29
C VAL A 232 -8.98 -10.73 2.80
N MET A 233 -8.42 -9.92 3.69
CA MET A 233 -7.40 -8.92 3.36
C MET A 233 -6.16 -9.55 2.75
N PHE A 234 -5.69 -10.67 3.30
CA PHE A 234 -4.56 -11.43 2.74
C PHE A 234 -4.85 -11.91 1.32
N LEU A 235 -6.05 -12.47 1.06
CA LEU A 235 -6.45 -12.92 -0.28
C LEU A 235 -6.56 -11.76 -1.27
N VAL A 236 -7.05 -10.59 -0.81
CA VAL A 236 -7.10 -9.35 -1.61
C VAL A 236 -5.69 -8.88 -1.97
N TYR A 237 -4.77 -8.83 -1.01
CA TYR A 237 -3.37 -8.48 -1.28
C TYR A 237 -2.71 -9.50 -2.20
N LEU A 238 -2.92 -10.79 -1.95
CA LEU A 238 -2.36 -11.85 -2.79
C LEU A 238 -2.84 -11.73 -4.23
N ALA A 239 -4.16 -11.59 -4.46
CA ALA A 239 -4.72 -11.43 -5.79
C ALA A 239 -4.17 -10.22 -6.55
N HIS A 240 -3.81 -9.12 -5.84
CA HIS A 240 -3.25 -7.92 -6.45
C HIS A 240 -1.89 -8.17 -7.13
N TYR A 241 -1.10 -9.13 -6.66
CA TYR A 241 0.22 -9.41 -7.20
C TYR A 241 0.23 -9.94 -8.64
N VAL A 242 -0.89 -10.44 -9.17
CA VAL A 242 -0.98 -10.83 -10.59
C VAL A 242 -0.65 -9.65 -11.52
N LEU A 243 -1.12 -8.45 -11.16
CA LEU A 243 -0.88 -7.25 -11.96
C LEU A 243 0.59 -6.82 -11.92
N GLN A 244 1.20 -6.91 -10.74
CA GLN A 244 2.59 -6.46 -10.57
C GLN A 244 3.63 -7.38 -11.19
N THR A 245 3.33 -8.68 -11.27
CA THR A 245 4.31 -9.69 -11.73
C THR A 245 4.02 -10.26 -13.10
N THR A 246 2.75 -10.35 -13.48
CA THR A 246 2.36 -11.10 -14.68
C THR A 246 1.91 -10.17 -15.82
N PHE A 247 1.33 -9.02 -15.50
CA PHE A 247 0.65 -8.17 -16.50
C PHE A 247 1.53 -7.80 -17.68
N VAL A 248 2.76 -7.35 -17.47
CA VAL A 248 3.66 -6.85 -18.53
C VAL A 248 3.95 -7.96 -19.54
N LEU A 249 4.42 -9.12 -19.04
CA LEU A 249 4.75 -10.27 -19.90
C LEU A 249 3.50 -10.93 -20.50
N TYR A 250 2.36 -10.91 -19.78
CA TYR A 250 1.09 -11.39 -20.33
C TYR A 250 0.61 -10.52 -21.50
N ALA A 251 0.70 -9.20 -21.35
CA ALA A 251 0.29 -8.26 -22.37
C ALA A 251 1.18 -8.36 -23.65
N ASP A 252 2.48 -8.58 -23.47
CA ASP A 252 3.40 -8.85 -24.56
C ASP A 252 3.05 -10.20 -25.23
N TYR A 253 2.97 -11.29 -24.46
CA TYR A 253 2.65 -12.62 -24.97
C TYR A 253 1.32 -12.70 -25.74
N ARG A 254 0.28 -12.03 -25.20
CA ARG A 254 -1.11 -12.18 -25.68
C ARG A 254 -1.48 -11.18 -26.76
N TYR A 255 -1.00 -9.94 -26.65
CA TYR A 255 -1.42 -8.81 -27.48
C TYR A 255 -0.26 -8.15 -28.22
N HIS A 256 0.97 -8.62 -28.04
CA HIS A 256 2.20 -8.02 -28.57
C HIS A 256 2.34 -6.54 -28.19
N TRP A 257 2.00 -6.22 -26.92
CA TRP A 257 2.12 -4.88 -26.38
C TRP A 257 3.55 -4.64 -25.89
N GLY A 258 4.27 -3.79 -26.61
CA GLY A 258 5.58 -3.32 -26.18
C GLY A 258 5.51 -2.39 -24.96
N PRO A 259 6.67 -1.91 -24.48
CA PRO A 259 6.77 -1.07 -23.29
C PRO A 259 5.88 0.17 -23.31
N GLN A 260 5.74 0.83 -24.49
CA GLN A 260 4.92 2.03 -24.63
C GLN A 260 3.42 1.75 -24.38
N ALA A 261 2.88 0.71 -25.02
CA ALA A 261 1.48 0.34 -24.82
C ALA A 261 1.19 -0.06 -23.37
N VAL A 262 2.07 -0.87 -22.76
CA VAL A 262 2.00 -1.25 -21.36
C VAL A 262 2.06 -0.02 -20.45
N GLY A 263 2.95 0.93 -20.73
CA GLY A 263 3.07 2.18 -19.99
C GLY A 263 1.77 3.00 -20.00
N TYR A 264 1.12 3.13 -21.15
CA TYR A 264 -0.16 3.85 -21.27
C TYR A 264 -1.31 3.13 -20.56
N VAL A 265 -1.32 1.80 -20.60
CA VAL A 265 -2.31 1.01 -19.85
C VAL A 265 -2.13 1.18 -18.34
N LEU A 266 -0.91 1.14 -17.83
CA LEU A 266 -0.63 1.38 -16.42
C LEU A 266 -0.98 2.82 -15.99
N MET A 267 -0.75 3.81 -16.86
CA MET A 267 -1.19 5.18 -16.64
C MET A 267 -2.72 5.28 -16.55
N LEU A 268 -3.45 4.59 -17.43
CA LEU A 268 -4.89 4.49 -17.40
C LEU A 268 -5.39 3.82 -16.10
N VAL A 269 -4.74 2.73 -15.69
CA VAL A 269 -5.01 2.05 -14.40
C VAL A 269 -4.87 3.04 -13.24
N GLY A 270 -3.74 3.74 -13.16
CA GLY A 270 -3.50 4.72 -12.10
C GLY A 270 -4.51 5.87 -12.11
N ALA A 271 -4.91 6.37 -13.29
CA ALA A 271 -5.91 7.42 -13.42
C ALA A 271 -7.31 6.95 -12.97
N CYS A 272 -7.73 5.74 -13.37
CA CYS A 272 -9.00 5.15 -12.94
C CYS A 272 -9.02 4.91 -11.43
N ASP A 273 -7.94 4.36 -10.87
CA ASP A 273 -7.81 4.09 -9.44
C ASP A 273 -7.83 5.38 -8.63
N GLY A 274 -7.08 6.39 -9.06
CA GLY A 274 -7.07 7.71 -8.45
C GLY A 274 -8.46 8.37 -8.46
N PHE A 275 -9.20 8.27 -9.57
CA PHE A 275 -10.55 8.78 -9.68
C PHE A 275 -11.53 8.06 -8.72
N VAL A 276 -11.47 6.74 -8.67
CA VAL A 276 -12.31 5.93 -7.77
C VAL A 276 -12.01 6.28 -6.31
N GLN A 277 -10.74 6.33 -5.91
CA GLN A 277 -10.35 6.65 -4.54
C GLN A 277 -10.72 8.09 -4.14
N ALA A 278 -10.45 9.07 -4.99
CA ALA A 278 -10.69 10.47 -4.67
C ALA A 278 -12.18 10.86 -4.69
N VAL A 279 -12.94 10.31 -5.64
CA VAL A 279 -14.31 10.77 -5.93
C VAL A 279 -15.36 9.74 -5.50
N LEU A 280 -15.25 8.49 -5.98
CA LEU A 280 -16.27 7.48 -5.76
C LEU A 280 -16.34 7.03 -4.31
N THR A 281 -15.20 6.77 -3.68
CA THR A 281 -15.17 6.31 -2.27
C THR A 281 -15.90 7.27 -1.36
N ARG A 282 -15.66 8.58 -1.51
CA ARG A 282 -16.31 9.61 -0.70
C ARG A 282 -17.84 9.69 -0.91
N ARG A 283 -18.31 9.39 -2.13
CA ARG A 283 -19.75 9.47 -2.48
C ARG A 283 -20.51 8.19 -2.15
N LEU A 284 -19.87 7.03 -2.33
CA LEU A 284 -20.53 5.73 -2.21
C LEU A 284 -20.50 5.19 -0.77
N ALA A 285 -19.43 5.44 0.01
CA ALA A 285 -19.31 4.93 1.37
C ALA A 285 -20.50 5.36 2.27
N PRO A 286 -20.92 6.64 2.31
CA PRO A 286 -22.07 7.05 3.13
C PRO A 286 -23.41 6.48 2.67
N ARG A 287 -23.55 6.17 1.35
CA ARG A 287 -24.83 5.73 0.75
C ARG A 287 -25.09 4.24 0.88
N PHE A 288 -24.06 3.42 0.69
CA PHE A 288 -24.20 1.96 0.62
C PHE A 288 -23.81 1.25 1.91
N GLY A 289 -23.06 1.94 2.79
CA GLY A 289 -22.49 1.36 4.00
C GLY A 289 -21.30 0.42 3.69
N GLU A 290 -20.51 0.15 4.72
CA GLU A 290 -19.22 -0.55 4.59
C GLU A 290 -19.36 -1.97 4.01
N ARG A 291 -20.32 -2.75 4.50
CA ARG A 291 -20.52 -4.13 4.06
C ARG A 291 -20.85 -4.26 2.58
N ARG A 292 -21.82 -3.44 2.10
CA ARG A 292 -22.22 -3.50 0.67
C ARG A 292 -21.13 -2.99 -0.23
N LEU A 293 -20.38 -1.96 0.21
CA LEU A 293 -19.28 -1.40 -0.55
C LEU A 293 -18.12 -2.40 -0.66
N MET A 294 -17.77 -3.08 0.43
CA MET A 294 -16.78 -4.16 0.46
C MET A 294 -17.13 -5.28 -0.54
N LEU A 295 -18.35 -5.82 -0.42
CA LEU A 295 -18.77 -6.95 -1.26
C LEU A 295 -18.93 -6.54 -2.73
N GLY A 296 -19.48 -5.37 -3.00
CA GLY A 296 -19.61 -4.82 -4.37
C GLY A 296 -18.26 -4.62 -5.03
N GLY A 297 -17.29 -4.04 -4.29
CA GLY A 297 -15.92 -3.90 -4.76
C GLY A 297 -15.26 -5.24 -5.07
N MET A 298 -15.41 -6.23 -4.19
CA MET A 298 -14.85 -7.57 -4.42
C MET A 298 -15.47 -8.27 -5.65
N LEU A 299 -16.77 -8.12 -5.87
CA LEU A 299 -17.46 -8.64 -7.07
C LEU A 299 -16.94 -7.96 -8.34
N CYS A 300 -16.73 -6.64 -8.31
CA CYS A 300 -16.10 -5.92 -9.42
C CYS A 300 -14.68 -6.47 -9.70
N GLY A 301 -13.90 -6.76 -8.65
CA GLY A 301 -12.58 -7.37 -8.79
C GLY A 301 -12.61 -8.76 -9.44
N ILE A 302 -13.55 -9.62 -9.01
CA ILE A 302 -13.76 -10.94 -9.63
C ILE A 302 -14.07 -10.76 -11.11
N GLY A 303 -15.04 -9.89 -11.44
CA GLY A 303 -15.43 -9.60 -12.82
C GLY A 303 -14.27 -9.07 -13.65
N SER A 304 -13.49 -8.15 -13.09
CA SER A 304 -12.30 -7.59 -13.73
C SER A 304 -11.28 -8.67 -14.10
N PHE A 305 -10.87 -9.49 -13.14
CA PHE A 305 -9.86 -10.52 -13.40
C PHE A 305 -10.35 -11.63 -14.34
N LEU A 306 -11.65 -11.96 -14.32
CA LEU A 306 -12.23 -12.86 -15.32
C LEU A 306 -12.21 -12.23 -16.71
N VAL A 307 -12.61 -10.96 -16.85
CA VAL A 307 -12.54 -10.25 -18.14
C VAL A 307 -11.11 -10.21 -18.64
N MET A 308 -10.13 -9.80 -17.79
CA MET A 308 -8.71 -9.72 -18.18
C MET A 308 -8.12 -11.08 -18.53
N GLY A 309 -8.45 -12.14 -17.79
CA GLY A 309 -7.92 -13.48 -18.01
C GLY A 309 -8.50 -14.18 -19.24
N LEU A 310 -9.76 -13.89 -19.59
CA LEU A 310 -10.46 -14.51 -20.70
C LEU A 310 -10.44 -13.66 -21.98
N ALA A 311 -9.95 -12.42 -21.91
CA ALA A 311 -9.90 -11.51 -23.05
C ALA A 311 -9.04 -12.05 -24.19
N ASN A 312 -9.62 -12.12 -25.38
CA ASN A 312 -8.90 -12.52 -26.60
C ASN A 312 -8.31 -11.33 -27.35
N THR A 313 -8.73 -10.11 -27.04
CA THR A 313 -8.26 -8.87 -27.65
C THR A 313 -7.83 -7.88 -26.59
N GLY A 314 -6.88 -7.00 -26.93
CA GLY A 314 -6.43 -5.95 -26.03
C GLY A 314 -7.57 -5.00 -25.62
N PHE A 315 -8.52 -4.74 -26.52
CA PHE A 315 -9.70 -3.91 -26.20
C PHE A 315 -10.57 -4.57 -25.11
N ALA A 316 -10.83 -5.88 -25.21
CA ALA A 316 -11.58 -6.60 -24.19
C ALA A 316 -10.86 -6.58 -22.83
N PHE A 317 -9.51 -6.69 -22.83
CA PHE A 317 -8.70 -6.53 -21.62
C PHE A 317 -8.88 -5.16 -20.96
N LEU A 318 -8.87 -4.09 -21.75
CA LEU A 318 -9.03 -2.71 -21.26
C LEU A 318 -10.38 -2.49 -20.58
N LEU A 319 -11.45 -3.21 -20.97
CA LEU A 319 -12.76 -3.15 -20.29
C LEU A 319 -12.71 -3.67 -18.84
N GLY A 320 -11.71 -4.48 -18.51
CA GLY A 320 -11.46 -4.92 -17.12
C GLY A 320 -10.93 -3.81 -16.20
N ILE A 321 -10.29 -2.76 -16.75
CA ILE A 321 -9.62 -1.72 -15.94
C ILE A 321 -10.61 -0.92 -15.08
N PRO A 322 -11.73 -0.40 -15.59
CA PRO A 322 -12.71 0.29 -14.74
C PRO A 322 -13.29 -0.60 -13.62
N LEU A 323 -13.52 -1.88 -13.91
CA LEU A 323 -13.97 -2.84 -12.91
C LEU A 323 -12.90 -3.07 -11.84
N MET A 324 -11.61 -3.12 -12.25
CA MET A 324 -10.48 -3.24 -11.33
C MET A 324 -10.36 -2.02 -10.42
N ALA A 325 -10.52 -0.81 -10.96
CA ALA A 325 -10.52 0.39 -10.15
C ALA A 325 -11.66 0.39 -9.11
N LEU A 326 -12.86 -0.11 -9.47
CA LEU A 326 -13.97 -0.28 -8.52
C LEU A 326 -13.66 -1.32 -7.43
N TRP A 327 -12.80 -2.32 -7.70
CA TRP A 327 -12.34 -3.23 -6.66
C TRP A 327 -11.61 -2.50 -5.53
N GLY A 328 -10.91 -1.40 -5.82
CA GLY A 328 -10.26 -0.54 -4.81
C GLY A 328 -11.21 -0.05 -3.72
N LEU A 329 -12.53 0.01 -3.98
CA LEU A 329 -13.55 0.36 -2.97
C LEU A 329 -13.68 -0.69 -1.86
N SER A 330 -13.14 -1.89 -1.99
CA SER A 330 -13.27 -2.96 -0.99
C SER A 330 -12.31 -2.81 0.20
N GLN A 331 -11.12 -2.27 0.00
CA GLN A 331 -10.09 -2.23 1.04
C GLN A 331 -10.42 -1.32 2.23
N PRO A 332 -10.85 -0.05 2.05
CA PRO A 332 -11.16 0.81 3.18
C PRO A 332 -12.25 0.25 4.10
N PRO A 333 -13.37 -0.29 3.60
CA PRO A 333 -14.38 -0.92 4.46
C PRO A 333 -13.87 -2.15 5.22
N ILE A 334 -13.04 -3.00 4.62
CA ILE A 334 -12.45 -4.15 5.33
C ILE A 334 -11.64 -3.66 6.54
N GLN A 335 -10.79 -2.65 6.32
CA GLN A 335 -9.95 -2.09 7.36
C GLN A 335 -10.77 -1.38 8.44
N SER A 336 -11.83 -0.65 8.06
CA SER A 336 -12.75 0.01 8.98
C SER A 336 -13.46 -1.00 9.88
N LEU A 337 -14.04 -2.07 9.30
CA LEU A 337 -14.69 -3.14 10.06
C LEU A 337 -13.74 -3.83 11.05
N MET A 338 -12.47 -4.04 10.67
CA MET A 338 -11.47 -4.60 11.58
C MET A 338 -11.14 -3.63 12.72
N THR A 339 -11.06 -2.33 12.43
CA THR A 339 -10.72 -1.29 13.40
C THR A 339 -11.83 -1.09 14.44
N HIS A 340 -13.10 -1.20 14.04
CA HIS A 340 -14.23 -1.07 14.96
C HIS A 340 -14.31 -2.21 16.01
N GLU A 341 -13.80 -3.39 15.68
CA GLU A 341 -13.83 -4.57 16.55
C GLU A 341 -12.70 -4.60 17.58
N VAL A 342 -11.63 -3.83 17.36
CA VAL A 342 -10.41 -3.88 18.17
C VAL A 342 -10.36 -2.69 19.13
N ASP A 343 -9.99 -2.97 20.37
CA ASP A 343 -9.80 -1.94 21.41
C ASP A 343 -8.90 -0.79 20.88
N PRO A 344 -9.25 0.49 21.12
CA PRO A 344 -8.43 1.63 20.75
C PRO A 344 -6.95 1.53 21.20
N ALA A 345 -6.68 0.90 22.33
CA ALA A 345 -5.33 0.67 22.83
C ALA A 345 -4.52 -0.35 21.97
N GLU A 346 -5.20 -1.23 21.24
CA GLU A 346 -4.58 -2.28 20.42
C GLU A 346 -4.57 -1.96 18.90
N GLN A 347 -5.09 -0.81 18.48
CA GLN A 347 -5.17 -0.43 17.06
C GLN A 347 -3.78 -0.37 16.37
N GLY A 348 -2.74 0.07 17.09
CA GLY A 348 -1.37 0.03 16.57
C GLY A 348 -0.89 -1.39 16.24
N ARG A 349 -1.26 -2.37 17.07
CA ARG A 349 -0.96 -3.79 16.84
C ARG A 349 -1.77 -4.36 15.67
N LEU A 350 -3.01 -3.91 15.48
CA LEU A 350 -3.83 -4.27 14.31
C LEU A 350 -3.18 -3.78 13.02
N GLN A 351 -2.72 -2.52 12.97
CA GLN A 351 -2.03 -1.98 11.79
C GLN A 351 -0.73 -2.75 11.50
N GLY A 352 0.01 -3.12 12.54
CA GLY A 352 1.18 -4.00 12.39
C GLY A 352 0.82 -5.38 11.83
N ALA A 353 -0.31 -5.96 12.25
CA ALA A 353 -0.79 -7.24 11.71
C ALA A 353 -1.20 -7.12 10.23
N ILE A 354 -1.92 -6.06 9.85
CA ILE A 354 -2.29 -5.77 8.44
C ILE A 354 -1.03 -5.62 7.58
N SER A 355 -0.04 -4.87 8.03
CA SER A 355 1.24 -4.70 7.32
C SER A 355 1.99 -6.03 7.17
N SER A 356 1.94 -6.90 8.18
CA SER A 356 2.53 -8.24 8.10
C SER A 356 1.81 -9.11 7.05
N LEU A 357 0.48 -9.06 6.98
CA LEU A 357 -0.29 -9.77 5.95
C LEU A 357 0.08 -9.30 4.53
N ALA A 358 0.20 -7.98 4.32
CA ALA A 358 0.65 -7.41 3.05
C ALA A 358 2.05 -7.90 2.68
N SER A 359 2.97 -7.94 3.65
CA SER A 359 4.33 -8.43 3.44
C SER A 359 4.36 -9.93 3.09
N PHE A 360 3.56 -10.76 3.76
CA PHE A 360 3.43 -12.19 3.40
C PHE A 360 2.86 -12.36 1.99
N ALA A 361 1.83 -11.62 1.62
CA ALA A 361 1.32 -11.63 0.25
C ALA A 361 2.41 -11.21 -0.75
N GLY A 362 3.28 -10.24 -0.36
CA GLY A 362 4.44 -9.81 -1.15
C GLY A 362 5.52 -10.88 -1.33
N ILE A 363 5.68 -11.76 -0.37
CA ILE A 363 6.62 -12.88 -0.48
C ILE A 363 6.08 -13.99 -1.38
N PHE A 364 4.82 -14.39 -1.17
CA PHE A 364 4.25 -15.54 -1.87
C PHE A 364 3.64 -15.18 -3.23
N GLY A 365 3.03 -13.99 -3.35
CA GLY A 365 2.27 -13.59 -4.53
C GLY A 365 3.09 -13.57 -5.81
N PRO A 366 4.24 -12.88 -5.86
CA PRO A 366 5.05 -12.79 -7.06
C PRO A 366 5.45 -14.15 -7.61
N PHE A 367 5.95 -15.03 -6.75
CA PHE A 367 6.33 -16.38 -7.18
C PHE A 367 5.13 -17.19 -7.66
N LEU A 368 4.03 -17.19 -6.91
CA LEU A 368 2.81 -17.92 -7.25
C LEU A 368 2.32 -17.54 -8.66
N PHE A 369 2.09 -16.25 -8.91
CA PHE A 369 1.51 -15.80 -10.17
C PHE A 369 2.48 -15.92 -11.34
N ALA A 370 3.77 -15.65 -11.12
CA ALA A 370 4.79 -15.85 -12.13
C ALA A 370 4.91 -17.34 -12.54
N GLN A 371 4.87 -18.27 -11.58
CA GLN A 371 4.90 -19.71 -11.87
C GLN A 371 3.64 -20.17 -12.62
N VAL A 372 2.46 -19.76 -12.15
CA VAL A 372 1.20 -20.11 -12.82
C VAL A 372 1.20 -19.63 -14.26
N PHE A 373 1.66 -18.39 -14.51
CA PHE A 373 1.77 -17.83 -15.86
C PHE A 373 2.82 -18.57 -16.69
N SER A 374 4.05 -18.73 -16.17
CA SER A 374 5.13 -19.46 -16.86
C SER A 374 4.70 -20.86 -17.29
N LEU A 375 4.08 -21.62 -16.38
CA LEU A 375 3.58 -22.96 -16.65
C LEU A 375 2.43 -22.96 -17.66
N SER A 376 1.54 -21.96 -17.61
CA SER A 376 0.37 -21.91 -18.49
C SER A 376 0.70 -21.63 -19.96
N ILE A 377 1.85 -20.97 -20.24
CA ILE A 377 2.34 -20.67 -21.60
C ILE A 377 3.49 -21.56 -22.05
N SER A 378 3.96 -22.48 -21.20
CA SER A 378 5.03 -23.43 -21.52
C SER A 378 4.62 -24.33 -22.70
N PRO A 379 5.54 -24.63 -23.65
CA PRO A 379 5.26 -25.60 -24.73
C PRO A 379 4.84 -26.99 -24.23
N THR A 380 5.22 -27.36 -23.00
CA THR A 380 4.89 -28.64 -22.38
C THR A 380 3.52 -28.62 -21.68
N SER A 381 2.87 -27.46 -21.61
CA SER A 381 1.56 -27.34 -20.93
C SER A 381 0.45 -27.99 -21.78
N PRO A 382 -0.34 -28.89 -21.19
CA PRO A 382 -1.51 -29.47 -21.86
C PRO A 382 -2.62 -28.43 -22.11
N TYR A 383 -2.63 -27.32 -21.35
CA TYR A 383 -3.63 -26.26 -21.40
C TYR A 383 -2.94 -24.93 -21.70
N HIS A 384 -2.97 -24.49 -22.96
CA HIS A 384 -2.49 -23.15 -23.33
C HIS A 384 -3.51 -22.07 -22.91
N LEU A 385 -3.53 -21.74 -21.63
CA LEU A 385 -4.43 -20.74 -21.01
C LEU A 385 -3.61 -19.58 -20.42
N PRO A 386 -3.12 -18.64 -21.25
CA PRO A 386 -2.26 -17.53 -20.78
C PRO A 386 -2.86 -16.71 -19.65
N GLY A 387 -4.20 -16.59 -19.61
CA GLY A 387 -4.93 -15.87 -18.58
C GLY A 387 -5.13 -16.61 -17.26
N LEU A 388 -4.59 -17.82 -17.09
CA LEU A 388 -4.81 -18.65 -15.89
C LEU A 388 -4.41 -17.92 -14.59
N ALA A 389 -3.37 -17.12 -14.62
CA ALA A 389 -2.94 -16.31 -13.47
C ALA A 389 -4.03 -15.31 -13.03
N PHE A 390 -4.69 -14.66 -13.98
CA PHE A 390 -5.82 -13.74 -13.69
C PHE A 390 -7.05 -14.51 -13.18
N VAL A 391 -7.35 -15.67 -13.76
CA VAL A 391 -8.44 -16.54 -13.28
C VAL A 391 -8.18 -17.00 -11.85
N LEU A 392 -6.94 -17.34 -11.50
CA LEU A 392 -6.56 -17.65 -10.11
C LEU A 392 -6.84 -16.49 -9.17
N SER A 393 -6.53 -15.24 -9.57
CA SER A 393 -6.87 -14.06 -8.78
C SER A 393 -8.38 -13.91 -8.57
N ALA A 394 -9.18 -14.16 -9.62
CA ALA A 394 -10.64 -14.15 -9.50
C ALA A 394 -11.12 -15.22 -8.51
N VAL A 395 -10.56 -16.42 -8.53
CA VAL A 395 -10.90 -17.51 -7.59
C VAL A 395 -10.52 -17.11 -6.15
N LEU A 396 -9.33 -16.54 -5.92
CA LEU A 396 -8.92 -16.06 -4.59
C LEU A 396 -9.87 -15.00 -4.05
N LEU A 397 -10.28 -14.04 -4.89
CA LEU A 397 -11.26 -13.03 -4.52
C LEU A 397 -12.65 -13.64 -4.28
N ALA A 398 -13.06 -14.63 -5.05
CA ALA A 398 -14.34 -15.35 -4.84
C ALA A 398 -14.36 -16.05 -3.48
N ILE A 399 -13.26 -16.74 -3.11
CA ILE A 399 -13.09 -17.37 -1.79
C ILE A 399 -13.16 -16.26 -0.70
N GLY A 400 -12.42 -15.17 -0.87
CA GLY A 400 -12.45 -14.03 0.04
C GLY A 400 -13.87 -13.45 0.20
N THR A 401 -14.62 -13.32 -0.91
CA THR A 401 -16.00 -12.82 -0.89
C THR A 401 -16.93 -13.75 -0.10
N VAL A 402 -16.82 -15.07 -0.27
CA VAL A 402 -17.60 -16.03 0.51
C VAL A 402 -17.28 -15.94 2.01
N ILE A 403 -16.00 -15.80 2.36
CA ILE A 403 -15.58 -15.61 3.76
C ILE A 403 -16.14 -14.31 4.31
N ALA A 404 -16.03 -13.20 3.56
CA ALA A 404 -16.55 -11.89 3.96
C ALA A 404 -18.07 -11.91 4.15
N LEU A 405 -18.81 -12.54 3.23
CA LEU A 405 -20.25 -12.72 3.34
C LEU A 405 -20.65 -13.47 4.60
N ARG A 406 -19.97 -14.56 4.92
CA ARG A 406 -20.24 -15.35 6.14
C ARG A 406 -19.83 -14.60 7.41
N ALA A 407 -18.70 -13.89 7.38
CA ALA A 407 -18.18 -13.16 8.52
C ALA A 407 -19.10 -12.00 8.93
N THR A 408 -19.67 -11.28 7.97
CA THR A 408 -20.45 -10.06 8.22
C THR A 408 -21.98 -10.25 8.26
N ARG A 409 -22.48 -11.48 8.16
CA ARG A 409 -23.92 -11.77 8.29
C ARG A 409 -24.42 -11.50 9.70
N HIS A 410 -23.73 -11.94 10.72
CA HIS A 410 -24.16 -11.79 12.13
C HIS A 410 -24.13 -10.36 12.65
N THR A 411 -23.20 -9.52 12.19
CA THR A 411 -23.15 -8.10 12.59
C THR A 411 -24.33 -7.30 12.04
N HIS A 412 -24.87 -7.68 10.88
CA HIS A 412 -26.05 -7.03 10.32
C HIS A 412 -27.33 -7.44 11.06
N ASP A 413 -27.45 -8.71 11.49
CA ASP A 413 -28.61 -9.21 12.21
C ASP A 413 -28.72 -8.65 13.64
N LEU A 414 -27.59 -8.29 14.26
CA LEU A 414 -27.55 -7.61 15.56
C LEU A 414 -27.91 -6.14 15.45
N ALA A 415 -27.38 -5.43 14.46
CA ALA A 415 -27.72 -4.02 14.22
C ALA A 415 -29.18 -3.80 13.78
N THR A 416 -29.80 -4.79 13.14
CA THR A 416 -31.24 -4.76 12.80
C THR A 416 -32.14 -5.21 13.93
N ARG A 417 -31.60 -5.84 14.98
CA ARG A 417 -32.34 -6.22 16.19
C ARG A 417 -32.33 -5.16 17.29
N GLU A 418 -31.40 -4.20 17.25
CA GLU A 418 -31.50 -2.96 18.02
C GLU A 418 -32.44 -1.97 17.29
N GLU A 419 -33.71 -2.37 17.08
CA GLU A 419 -34.78 -1.41 16.88
C GLU A 419 -34.84 -0.47 18.07
N PRO A 420 -35.00 0.84 17.86
CA PRO A 420 -35.14 1.77 18.96
C PRO A 420 -36.31 1.28 19.84
N LEU A 421 -36.05 1.12 21.12
CA LEU A 421 -37.11 0.97 22.13
C LEU A 421 -38.20 1.97 21.80
N PRO A 422 -39.47 1.56 21.71
CA PRO A 422 -40.56 2.48 21.41
C PRO A 422 -40.56 3.57 22.50
N ASN A 423 -40.00 4.72 22.16
CA ASN A 423 -40.25 5.95 22.88
C ASN A 423 -41.75 6.22 22.71
N THR A 424 -42.42 6.02 23.79
CA THR A 424 -43.57 6.78 24.22
C THR A 424 -44.55 5.86 24.97
N ILE A 425 -44.48 5.94 26.26
CA ILE A 425 -45.67 5.84 27.07
C ILE A 425 -46.38 7.22 26.92
N PRO A 426 -47.51 7.34 26.27
CA PRO A 426 -48.26 8.60 26.26
C PRO A 426 -48.94 8.76 27.64
N GLY A 427 -48.49 9.71 28.46
CA GLY A 427 -49.29 10.15 29.55
C GLY A 427 -48.63 10.30 30.93
N GLU A 428 -47.40 10.74 31.04
CA GLU A 428 -46.95 11.33 32.30
C GLU A 428 -46.57 12.81 32.11
N PRO A 429 -47.15 13.74 32.88
CA PRO A 429 -46.77 15.14 32.86
C PRO A 429 -45.42 15.32 33.53
N SER A 430 -44.49 15.95 32.80
CA SER A 430 -43.17 16.36 33.26
C SER A 430 -43.24 17.28 34.48
N SER A 431 -43.01 16.74 35.69
CA SER A 431 -42.67 17.54 36.85
C SER A 431 -41.13 17.72 36.87
N VAL A 432 -40.71 18.85 36.36
CA VAL A 432 -39.33 19.33 36.50
C VAL A 432 -39.18 19.86 37.92
N VAL A 433 -38.47 19.11 38.78
CA VAL A 433 -37.99 19.62 40.06
C VAL A 433 -36.58 20.14 39.85
N PRO A 434 -36.31 21.42 40.08
CA PRO A 434 -34.93 21.92 40.01
C PRO A 434 -34.17 21.53 41.27
N LEU A 435 -33.13 20.76 41.12
CA LEU A 435 -32.14 20.49 42.16
C LEU A 435 -31.34 21.79 42.43
N GLN A 436 -31.68 22.48 43.50
CA GLN A 436 -30.84 23.51 44.09
C GLN A 436 -29.64 22.85 44.74
N ALA A 437 -28.46 23.11 44.17
CA ALA A 437 -27.18 22.76 44.80
C ALA A 437 -26.92 23.68 45.99
N THR A 438 -27.05 23.14 47.18
CA THR A 438 -26.60 23.78 48.42
C THR A 438 -25.07 23.64 48.52
N ILE A 439 -24.38 24.72 48.28
CA ILE A 439 -22.94 24.82 48.53
C ILE A 439 -22.78 25.10 50.02
N THR A 440 -22.35 24.13 50.79
CA THR A 440 -21.84 24.34 52.16
C THR A 440 -20.32 24.49 52.08
N SER A 441 -19.84 25.68 52.40
CA SER A 441 -18.43 26.00 52.64
C SER A 441 -17.94 25.33 53.93
N PRO A 442 -16.74 24.77 54.00
CA PRO A 442 -16.15 24.36 55.26
C PRO A 442 -15.53 25.57 55.98
N GLU A 443 -15.90 25.72 57.23
CA GLU A 443 -15.34 26.67 58.21
C GLU A 443 -13.86 26.35 58.51
N THR A 444 -13.05 27.41 58.52
CA THR A 444 -11.69 27.36 59.06
C THR A 444 -11.69 27.47 60.57
N PRO A 445 -10.89 26.68 61.31
CA PRO A 445 -10.71 26.91 62.75
C PRO A 445 -9.61 27.96 62.97
N GLU A 446 -9.96 29.04 63.67
CA GLU A 446 -9.07 29.97 64.32
C GLU A 446 -8.24 29.31 65.42
N HIS A 447 -6.94 29.53 65.39
CA HIS A 447 -6.07 29.36 66.54
C HIS A 447 -5.50 30.72 66.97
N SER A 448 -5.84 31.08 68.19
CA SER A 448 -5.12 32.04 69.06
C SER A 448 -5.03 31.41 70.44
N PRO A 449 -4.09 31.82 71.32
CA PRO A 449 -2.93 32.70 71.19
C PRO A 449 -1.59 31.96 71.17
#